data_811b55e048e84810e9969197868ae6ca
#
_entry.id   811b55e048e84810e9969197868ae6ca
#
_cell.length_a   1.000
_cell.length_b   1.000
_cell.length_c   1.000
_cell.angle_alpha   90.00
_cell.angle_beta   90.00
_cell.angle_gamma   90.00
#
_symmetry.space_group_name_H-M   'P 1'
#
loop_
_entity.id
_entity.type
_entity.pdbx_description
1 polymer ?
#
loop_
_entity_poly.entity_id
_entity_poly.type
_entity_poly.pdbx_seq_one_letter_code
_entity_poly.pdbx_strand_id
1 'polypeptide(L)'
;MRETARSLAHIERNDLLRLAELAAQAEAGLFARHPDGAGRYTGRLLCRALCQGAALHYLDGKNGVKDFDVWSFYAALGDGPFPYRWRGTADFGLSRFGRYPGDPPSYAGRRVDLLGRSLPAPPGADPPAVLRDYLSAARTASAKALAAKAVILLTPEQAVGRCVWPWRTPQ
;
A
#
# COMPACT_ATOMS: atom_id res chain seq x y z
N MET A 1 23.52 15.38 4.98
CA MET A 1 22.69 16.19 4.06
C MET A 1 21.57 15.45 3.33
N ARG A 2 21.58 14.12 3.31
CA ARG A 2 20.46 13.33 2.71
C ARG A 2 19.28 13.12 3.65
N GLU A 3 19.45 13.28 4.95
CA GLU A 3 18.37 13.11 5.96
C GLU A 3 17.28 14.19 5.88
N THR A 4 17.63 15.39 5.45
CA THR A 4 16.68 16.51 5.33
C THR A 4 15.66 16.36 4.20
N ALA A 5 15.81 15.34 3.33
CA ALA A 5 14.86 15.08 2.25
C ALA A 5 13.60 14.33 2.72
N ARG A 6 13.64 13.65 3.86
CA ARG A 6 12.48 12.97 4.44
C ARG A 6 11.64 13.94 5.25
N SER A 7 10.33 13.89 5.06
CA SER A 7 9.40 14.70 5.86
C SER A 7 9.08 14.01 7.18
N LEU A 8 9.21 14.74 8.28
CA LEU A 8 8.79 14.30 9.61
C LEU A 8 7.34 14.70 9.95
N ALA A 9 6.61 15.30 9.01
CA ALA A 9 5.21 15.62 9.21
C ALA A 9 4.41 14.35 9.54
N HIS A 10 3.48 14.45 10.49
CA HIS A 10 2.64 13.32 10.87
C HIS A 10 1.72 12.91 9.73
N ILE A 11 1.55 11.60 9.57
CA ILE A 11 0.55 11.02 8.67
C ILE A 11 -0.77 10.96 9.45
N GLU A 12 -1.78 11.65 8.94
CA GLU A 12 -3.10 11.72 9.54
C GLU A 12 -4.09 10.81 8.80
N ARG A 13 -5.27 10.60 9.40
CA ARG A 13 -6.33 9.79 8.77
C ARG A 13 -6.67 10.26 7.35
N ASN A 14 -6.78 11.57 7.14
CA ASN A 14 -7.10 12.11 5.82
C ASN A 14 -6.03 11.80 4.78
N ASP A 15 -4.76 11.71 5.18
CA ASP A 15 -3.68 11.30 4.29
C ASP A 15 -3.85 9.84 3.87
N LEU A 16 -4.22 8.97 4.81
CA LEU A 16 -4.48 7.56 4.54
C LEU A 16 -5.67 7.39 3.57
N LEU A 17 -6.75 8.14 3.78
CA LEU A 17 -7.90 8.16 2.88
C LEU A 17 -7.51 8.64 1.47
N ARG A 18 -6.66 9.66 1.39
CA ARG A 18 -6.13 10.15 0.11
C ARG A 18 -5.33 9.08 -0.64
N LEU A 19 -4.50 8.33 0.08
CA LEU A 19 -3.73 7.22 -0.51
C LEU A 19 -4.65 6.12 -1.04
N ALA A 20 -5.70 5.77 -0.30
CA ALA A 20 -6.69 4.79 -0.75
C ALA A 20 -7.39 5.26 -2.04
N GLU A 21 -7.76 6.53 -2.12
CA GLU A 21 -8.39 7.12 -3.31
C GLU A 21 -7.48 7.08 -4.53
N LEU A 22 -6.21 7.47 -4.37
CA LEU A 22 -5.22 7.41 -5.46
C LEU A 22 -5.04 5.98 -5.98
N ALA A 23 -4.99 4.99 -5.08
CA ALA A 23 -4.89 3.59 -5.46
C ALA A 23 -6.14 3.10 -6.20
N ALA A 24 -7.34 3.50 -5.77
CA ALA A 24 -8.58 3.14 -6.44
C ALA A 24 -8.67 3.74 -7.84
N GLN A 25 -8.26 4.99 -8.02
CA GLN A 25 -8.21 5.64 -9.33
C GLN A 25 -7.24 4.94 -10.28
N ALA A 26 -6.05 4.59 -9.78
CA ALA A 26 -5.04 3.87 -10.55
C ALA A 26 -5.52 2.46 -10.94
N GLU A 27 -6.21 1.77 -10.05
CA GLU A 27 -6.81 0.46 -10.32
C GLU A 27 -7.86 0.53 -11.43
N ALA A 28 -8.77 1.49 -11.36
CA ALA A 28 -9.79 1.67 -12.39
C ALA A 28 -9.17 1.86 -13.76
N GLY A 29 -8.13 2.69 -13.87
CA GLY A 29 -7.39 2.90 -15.10
C GLY A 29 -6.67 1.64 -15.60
N LEU A 30 -6.02 0.91 -14.70
CA LEU A 30 -5.33 -0.34 -15.01
C LEU A 30 -6.30 -1.41 -15.55
N PHE A 31 -7.42 -1.58 -14.88
CA PHE A 31 -8.43 -2.58 -15.26
C PHE A 31 -9.09 -2.24 -16.61
N ALA A 32 -9.31 -0.95 -16.86
CA ALA A 32 -9.84 -0.50 -18.15
C ALA A 32 -8.85 -0.75 -19.30
N ARG A 33 -7.56 -0.54 -19.07
CA ARG A 33 -6.52 -0.79 -20.09
C ARG A 33 -6.22 -2.27 -20.33
N HIS A 34 -6.44 -3.12 -19.33
CA HIS A 34 -6.09 -4.54 -19.36
C HIS A 34 -7.26 -5.41 -18.87
N PRO A 35 -8.41 -5.40 -19.58
CA PRO A 35 -9.62 -6.09 -19.12
C PRO A 35 -9.43 -7.61 -19.02
N ASP A 36 -8.63 -8.22 -19.89
CA ASP A 36 -8.39 -9.66 -19.93
C ASP A 36 -7.23 -10.10 -19.02
N GLY A 37 -6.50 -9.14 -18.45
CA GLY A 37 -5.41 -9.37 -17.49
C GLY A 37 -5.81 -8.92 -16.09
N ALA A 38 -5.36 -7.74 -15.69
CA ALA A 38 -5.64 -7.17 -14.36
C ALA A 38 -7.16 -6.99 -14.12
N GLY A 39 -7.94 -6.65 -15.13
CA GLY A 39 -9.39 -6.45 -15.03
C GLY A 39 -10.17 -7.69 -14.59
N ARG A 40 -9.60 -8.88 -14.74
CA ARG A 40 -10.17 -10.14 -14.21
C ARG A 40 -10.27 -10.15 -12.70
N TYR A 41 -9.53 -9.28 -12.01
CA TYR A 41 -9.56 -9.13 -10.56
C TYR A 41 -10.62 -8.13 -10.07
N THR A 42 -11.48 -7.63 -10.94
CA THR A 42 -12.62 -6.80 -10.55
C THR A 42 -13.46 -7.50 -9.48
N GLY A 43 -13.73 -6.81 -8.37
CA GLY A 43 -14.49 -7.38 -7.25
C GLY A 43 -13.70 -8.32 -6.34
N ARG A 44 -12.40 -8.50 -6.56
CA ARG A 44 -11.56 -9.42 -5.79
C ARG A 44 -10.59 -8.73 -4.84
N LEU A 45 -10.72 -7.43 -4.64
CA LEU A 45 -9.89 -6.71 -3.68
C LEU A 45 -10.14 -7.21 -2.26
N LEU A 46 -9.08 -7.64 -1.60
CA LEU A 46 -9.09 -7.98 -0.17
C LEU A 46 -8.91 -6.71 0.67
N CYS A 47 -7.84 -6.00 0.45
CA CYS A 47 -7.55 -4.75 1.14
C CYS A 47 -6.45 -3.96 0.42
N ARG A 48 -6.32 -2.69 0.80
CA ARG A 48 -5.17 -1.85 0.47
C ARG A 48 -4.41 -1.51 1.73
N ALA A 49 -3.12 -1.33 1.63
CA ALA A 49 -2.28 -1.03 2.78
C ALA A 49 -1.16 -0.06 2.43
N LEU A 50 -0.84 0.82 3.38
CA LEU A 50 0.40 1.58 3.38
C LEU A 50 1.50 0.69 3.95
N CYS A 51 2.63 0.65 3.28
CA CYS A 51 3.73 -0.25 3.61
C CYS A 51 5.07 0.51 3.71
N GLN A 52 6.12 -0.22 4.09
CA GLN A 52 7.51 0.24 4.09
C GLN A 52 7.76 1.42 5.04
N GLY A 53 8.65 2.36 4.64
CA GLY A 53 9.12 3.45 5.50
C GLY A 53 8.02 4.41 5.97
N ALA A 54 7.07 4.73 5.11
CA ALA A 54 5.94 5.58 5.49
C ALA A 54 5.02 4.92 6.52
N ALA A 55 4.82 3.60 6.43
CA ALA A 55 4.07 2.85 7.44
C ALA A 55 4.78 2.85 8.80
N LEU A 56 6.11 2.70 8.82
CA LEU A 56 6.89 2.86 10.05
C LEU A 56 6.72 4.27 10.63
N HIS A 57 6.79 5.27 9.79
CA HIS A 57 6.63 6.67 10.22
C HIS A 57 5.25 6.93 10.82
N TYR A 58 4.20 6.31 10.26
CA TYR A 58 2.85 6.37 10.83
C TYR A 58 2.81 5.85 12.28
N LEU A 59 3.59 4.80 12.56
CA LEU A 59 3.63 4.20 13.91
C LEU A 59 4.54 4.95 14.88
N ASP A 60 5.71 5.40 14.45
CA ASP A 60 6.73 5.95 15.36
C ASP A 60 6.97 7.46 15.25
N GLY A 61 6.54 8.09 14.17
CA GLY A 61 6.76 9.52 13.92
C GLY A 61 8.22 9.92 13.69
N LYS A 62 9.13 8.96 13.52
CA LYS A 62 10.58 9.20 13.51
C LYS A 62 11.26 8.83 12.19
N ASN A 63 10.71 7.87 11.45
CA ASN A 63 11.35 7.34 10.26
C ASN A 63 11.37 8.34 9.10
N GLY A 64 10.39 9.23 9.04
CA GLY A 64 10.22 10.20 7.97
C GLY A 64 9.63 9.59 6.69
N VAL A 65 9.04 10.45 5.86
CA VAL A 65 8.42 10.08 4.60
C VAL A 65 9.27 10.56 3.43
N LYS A 66 9.79 9.64 2.65
CA LYS A 66 10.40 9.90 1.34
C LYS A 66 9.34 9.79 0.24
N ASP A 67 8.66 8.68 0.21
CA ASP A 67 7.56 8.33 -0.69
C ASP A 67 6.54 7.47 0.07
N PHE A 68 5.41 7.20 -0.57
CA PHE A 68 4.39 6.31 -0.02
C PHE A 68 4.32 5.05 -0.86
N ASP A 69 4.47 3.89 -0.23
CA ASP A 69 4.28 2.59 -0.88
C ASP A 69 2.89 2.05 -0.55
N VAL A 70 2.02 1.99 -1.54
CA VAL A 70 0.65 1.52 -1.39
C VAL A 70 0.48 0.21 -2.15
N TRP A 71 0.11 -0.84 -1.42
CA TRP A 71 -0.16 -2.15 -1.97
C TRP A 71 -1.66 -2.44 -1.98
N SER A 72 -2.14 -2.99 -3.08
CA SER A 72 -3.48 -3.56 -3.20
C SER A 72 -3.35 -5.08 -3.28
N PHE A 73 -4.05 -5.76 -2.39
CA PHE A 73 -4.05 -7.23 -2.31
C PHE A 73 -5.37 -7.77 -2.80
N TYR A 74 -5.31 -8.75 -3.70
CA TYR A 74 -6.47 -9.37 -4.34
C TYR A 74 -6.53 -10.85 -4.00
N ALA A 75 -7.75 -11.40 -3.92
CA ALA A 75 -7.93 -12.85 -3.82
C ALA A 75 -7.49 -13.51 -5.14
N ALA A 76 -6.62 -14.50 -5.05
CA ALA A 76 -6.04 -15.17 -6.21
C ALA A 76 -7.11 -15.88 -7.05
N LEU A 77 -6.88 -15.96 -8.37
CA LEU A 77 -7.75 -16.62 -9.34
C LEU A 77 -7.41 -18.09 -9.57
N GLY A 78 -6.31 -18.60 -9.06
CA GLY A 78 -5.93 -20.01 -9.21
C GLY A 78 -5.22 -20.35 -10.52
N ASP A 79 -5.25 -19.49 -11.52
CA ASP A 79 -4.60 -19.70 -12.83
C ASP A 79 -3.36 -18.82 -13.02
N GLY A 80 -2.81 -18.34 -11.94
CA GLY A 80 -1.61 -17.52 -11.92
C GLY A 80 -1.73 -16.31 -10.99
N PRO A 81 -0.62 -15.61 -10.74
CA PRO A 81 -0.61 -14.43 -9.89
C PRO A 81 -1.23 -13.22 -10.58
N PHE A 82 -1.55 -12.19 -9.81
CA PHE A 82 -1.90 -10.89 -10.33
C PHE A 82 -0.81 -10.41 -11.30
N PRO A 83 -1.17 -10.09 -12.56
CA PRO A 83 -0.19 -9.99 -13.65
C PRO A 83 0.71 -8.75 -13.54
N TYR A 84 0.29 -7.73 -12.83
CA TYR A 84 1.05 -6.49 -12.72
C TYR A 84 1.43 -6.24 -11.27
N ARG A 85 2.63 -6.69 -10.90
CA ARG A 85 3.20 -6.41 -9.59
C ARG A 85 3.37 -4.91 -9.35
N TRP A 86 3.77 -4.18 -10.40
CA TRP A 86 3.92 -2.73 -10.40
C TRP A 86 2.87 -2.11 -11.30
N ARG A 87 2.00 -1.28 -10.74
CA ARG A 87 0.96 -0.59 -11.51
C ARG A 87 1.35 0.80 -11.95
N GLY A 88 2.23 1.46 -11.20
CA GLY A 88 2.72 2.78 -11.54
C GLY A 88 2.92 3.68 -10.34
N THR A 89 2.93 4.95 -10.61
CA THR A 89 3.12 6.00 -9.62
C THR A 89 2.03 7.05 -9.72
N ALA A 90 1.81 7.77 -8.62
CA ALA A 90 0.91 8.92 -8.56
C ALA A 90 1.56 10.05 -7.76
N ASP A 91 1.06 11.26 -7.95
CA ASP A 91 1.40 12.42 -7.15
C ASP A 91 0.45 12.52 -5.96
N PHE A 92 0.98 12.55 -4.75
CA PHE A 92 0.16 12.77 -3.55
C PHE A 92 -0.52 14.15 -3.59
N GLY A 93 0.10 15.11 -4.25
CA GLY A 93 -0.36 16.48 -4.30
C GLY A 93 0.25 17.36 -3.20
N LEU A 94 -0.09 18.63 -3.23
CA LEU A 94 0.37 19.60 -2.23
C LEU A 94 -0.05 19.16 -0.83
N SER A 95 0.92 19.13 0.08
CA SER A 95 0.68 18.70 1.46
C SER A 95 1.82 19.17 2.39
N ARG A 96 1.65 18.87 3.68
CA ARG A 96 2.68 19.11 4.69
C ARG A 96 3.97 18.34 4.42
N PHE A 97 3.89 17.25 3.65
CA PHE A 97 5.06 16.43 3.33
C PHE A 97 6.00 17.09 2.31
N GLY A 98 5.52 18.10 1.58
CA GLY A 98 6.30 18.75 0.54
C GLY A 98 6.67 17.79 -0.61
N ARG A 99 7.78 18.09 -1.27
CA ARG A 99 8.32 17.29 -2.37
C ARG A 99 9.65 16.62 -1.97
N TYR A 100 9.92 15.48 -2.57
CA TYR A 100 11.27 14.90 -2.54
C TYR A 100 12.03 15.37 -3.79
N PRO A 101 13.28 15.84 -3.64
CA PRO A 101 14.04 16.41 -4.78
C PRO A 101 14.26 15.46 -5.96
N GLY A 102 14.27 14.15 -5.70
CA GLY A 102 14.44 13.12 -6.74
C GLY A 102 13.14 12.72 -7.46
N ASP A 103 12.01 13.23 -7.04
CA ASP A 103 10.72 12.93 -7.68
C ASP A 103 10.54 13.72 -8.99
N PRO A 104 9.63 13.28 -9.89
CA PRO A 104 9.37 14.01 -11.13
C PRO A 104 9.07 15.49 -10.89
N PRO A 105 9.65 16.41 -11.67
CA PRO A 105 9.43 17.85 -11.49
C PRO A 105 7.97 18.29 -11.62
N SER A 106 7.15 17.49 -12.32
CA SER A 106 5.72 17.72 -12.49
C SER A 106 4.88 17.43 -11.24
N TYR A 107 5.44 16.72 -10.25
CA TYR A 107 4.71 16.40 -9.03
C TYR A 107 4.65 17.62 -8.10
N ALA A 108 3.46 17.86 -7.55
CA ALA A 108 3.24 18.90 -6.54
C ALA A 108 3.59 18.40 -5.13
N GLY A 109 3.58 17.09 -4.91
CA GLY A 109 3.85 16.47 -3.61
C GLY A 109 4.75 15.25 -3.70
N ARG A 110 4.66 14.38 -2.70
CA ARG A 110 5.43 13.14 -2.62
C ARG A 110 4.93 12.11 -3.61
N ARG A 111 5.84 11.31 -4.14
CA ARG A 111 5.50 10.18 -4.99
C ARG A 111 4.76 9.11 -4.19
N VAL A 112 3.75 8.54 -4.81
CA VAL A 112 3.03 7.36 -4.34
C VAL A 112 3.32 6.22 -5.30
N ASP A 113 3.98 5.18 -4.80
CA ASP A 113 4.23 3.95 -5.55
C ASP A 113 3.05 3.00 -5.37
N LEU A 114 2.49 2.52 -6.47
CA LEU A 114 1.27 1.72 -6.50
C LEU A 114 1.60 0.31 -6.97
N LEU A 115 1.43 -0.66 -6.08
CA LEU A 115 1.74 -2.05 -6.33
C LEU A 115 0.50 -2.92 -6.11
N GLY A 116 0.46 -4.07 -6.76
CA GLY A 116 -0.63 -5.03 -6.61
C GLY A 116 -0.12 -6.45 -6.53
N ARG A 117 -0.81 -7.27 -5.76
CA ARG A 117 -0.51 -8.69 -5.61
C ARG A 117 -1.77 -9.48 -5.29
N SER A 118 -1.84 -10.72 -5.80
CA SER A 118 -2.87 -11.67 -5.40
C SER A 118 -2.36 -12.60 -4.29
N LEU A 119 -3.26 -12.95 -3.38
CA LEU A 119 -2.98 -13.86 -2.27
C LEU A 119 -4.02 -14.98 -2.25
N PRO A 120 -3.63 -16.22 -1.93
CA PRO A 120 -4.61 -17.27 -1.68
C PRO A 120 -5.55 -16.85 -0.55
N ALA A 121 -6.85 -16.84 -0.83
CA ALA A 121 -7.86 -16.50 0.15
C ALA A 121 -9.14 -17.30 -0.12
N PRO A 122 -9.61 -18.09 0.84
CA PRO A 122 -10.90 -18.74 0.70
C PRO A 122 -12.03 -17.71 0.68
N PRO A 123 -13.19 -18.04 0.07
CA PRO A 123 -14.36 -17.16 0.11
C PRO A 123 -14.73 -16.79 1.56
N GLY A 124 -14.98 -15.50 1.80
CA GLY A 124 -15.34 -14.99 3.13
C GLY A 124 -14.19 -14.88 4.12
N ALA A 125 -12.94 -15.10 3.70
CA ALA A 125 -11.78 -14.94 4.57
C ALA A 125 -11.64 -13.49 5.05
N ASP A 126 -11.21 -13.33 6.31
CA ASP A 126 -10.91 -12.02 6.88
C ASP A 126 -9.65 -11.41 6.23
N PRO A 127 -9.75 -10.30 5.50
CA PRO A 127 -8.59 -9.75 4.79
C PRO A 127 -7.37 -9.47 5.65
N PRO A 128 -7.47 -8.87 6.87
CA PRO A 128 -6.31 -8.71 7.74
C PRO A 128 -5.66 -10.05 8.13
N ALA A 129 -6.42 -11.10 8.37
CA ALA A 129 -5.88 -12.41 8.70
C ALA A 129 -5.13 -13.03 7.51
N VAL A 130 -5.68 -12.93 6.29
CA VAL A 130 -5.01 -13.38 5.07
C VAL A 130 -3.67 -12.66 4.90
N LEU A 131 -3.65 -11.36 5.10
CA LEU A 131 -2.44 -10.56 4.97
C LEU A 131 -1.39 -10.92 6.04
N ARG A 132 -1.81 -11.13 7.29
CA ARG A 132 -0.91 -11.59 8.36
C ARG A 132 -0.28 -12.95 8.05
N ASP A 133 -1.06 -13.88 7.54
CA ASP A 133 -0.56 -15.20 7.17
C ASP A 133 0.48 -15.10 6.06
N TYR A 134 0.23 -14.27 5.06
CA TYR A 134 1.17 -14.00 3.99
C TYR A 134 2.49 -13.42 4.50
N LEU A 135 2.42 -12.43 5.40
CA LEU A 135 3.59 -11.78 5.98
C LEU A 135 4.35 -12.71 6.93
N SER A 136 3.63 -13.47 7.76
CA SER A 136 4.23 -14.43 8.72
C SER A 136 4.95 -15.57 8.02
N ALA A 137 4.38 -16.09 6.93
CA ALA A 137 4.99 -17.16 6.16
C ALA A 137 6.26 -16.71 5.43
N ALA A 138 6.33 -15.45 5.03
CA ALA A 138 7.51 -14.82 4.40
C ALA A 138 8.11 -15.67 3.26
N ARG A 139 7.26 -16.26 2.43
CA ARG A 139 7.68 -17.21 1.38
C ARG A 139 8.20 -16.54 0.12
N THR A 140 7.95 -15.27 -0.06
CA THR A 140 8.37 -14.51 -1.24
C THR A 140 9.26 -13.34 -0.84
N ALA A 141 10.04 -12.81 -1.78
CA ALA A 141 10.85 -11.62 -1.54
C ALA A 141 9.98 -10.43 -1.13
N SER A 142 8.79 -10.28 -1.72
CA SER A 142 7.85 -9.22 -1.36
C SER A 142 7.34 -9.38 0.08
N ALA A 143 6.94 -10.59 0.49
CA ALA A 143 6.50 -10.85 1.85
C ALA A 143 7.60 -10.54 2.87
N LYS A 144 8.83 -10.96 2.61
CA LYS A 144 9.98 -10.67 3.47
C LYS A 144 10.24 -9.17 3.58
N ALA A 145 10.20 -8.44 2.46
CA ALA A 145 10.43 -7.01 2.44
C ALA A 145 9.34 -6.24 3.21
N LEU A 146 8.07 -6.61 3.02
CA LEU A 146 6.95 -5.99 3.74
C LEU A 146 6.98 -6.31 5.23
N ALA A 147 7.28 -7.56 5.60
CA ALA A 147 7.36 -7.99 6.99
C ALA A 147 8.55 -7.39 7.76
N ALA A 148 9.57 -6.89 7.05
CA ALA A 148 10.71 -6.22 7.68
C ALA A 148 10.36 -4.85 8.26
N LYS A 149 9.23 -4.26 7.85
CA LYS A 149 8.78 -2.93 8.30
C LYS A 149 7.35 -3.02 8.83
N ALA A 150 6.46 -2.10 8.42
CA ALA A 150 5.11 -2.06 8.93
C ALA A 150 4.10 -2.09 7.77
N VAL A 151 2.87 -2.52 8.10
CA VAL A 151 1.74 -2.57 7.16
C VAL A 151 0.50 -2.02 7.86
N ILE A 152 -0.05 -0.94 7.33
CA ILE A 152 -1.17 -0.19 7.88
C ILE A 152 -2.33 -0.22 6.90
N LEU A 153 -3.52 -0.63 7.33
CA LEU A 153 -4.69 -0.71 6.45
C LEU A 153 -5.16 0.66 5.98
N LEU A 154 -5.49 0.74 4.71
CA LEU A 154 -6.13 1.89 4.05
C LEU A 154 -7.60 1.62 3.71
N THR A 155 -7.98 0.35 3.59
CA THR A 155 -9.35 -0.09 3.31
C THR A 155 -9.68 -1.35 4.10
N PRO A 156 -10.95 -1.60 4.40
CA PRO A 156 -12.10 -0.72 4.24
C PRO A 156 -12.00 0.53 5.12
N GLU A 157 -12.85 1.54 4.88
CA GLU A 157 -12.76 2.84 5.57
C GLU A 157 -12.81 2.72 7.10
N GLN A 158 -13.66 1.83 7.63
CA GLN A 158 -13.76 1.60 9.08
C GLN A 158 -12.49 0.96 9.68
N ALA A 159 -11.60 0.41 8.87
CA ALA A 159 -10.34 -0.19 9.32
C ALA A 159 -9.11 0.71 9.06
N VAL A 160 -9.30 1.89 8.49
CA VAL A 160 -8.20 2.82 8.15
C VAL A 160 -7.35 3.12 9.38
N GLY A 161 -6.04 2.98 9.23
CA GLY A 161 -5.07 3.22 10.28
C GLY A 161 -4.78 2.00 11.17
N ARG A 162 -5.51 0.90 11.00
CA ARG A 162 -5.25 -0.33 11.76
C ARG A 162 -3.91 -0.93 11.35
N CYS A 163 -3.05 -1.21 12.32
CA CYS A 163 -1.78 -1.91 12.11
C CYS A 163 -2.02 -3.42 11.95
N VAL A 164 -1.72 -3.94 10.77
CA VAL A 164 -1.74 -5.38 10.50
C VAL A 164 -0.41 -6.02 10.87
N TRP A 165 0.66 -5.29 10.66
CA TRP A 165 2.02 -5.76 10.91
C TRP A 165 2.91 -4.62 11.42
N PRO A 166 3.78 -4.82 12.41
CA PRO A 166 3.93 -6.09 13.15
C PRO A 166 2.67 -6.44 13.95
N TRP A 167 2.37 -7.74 14.00
CA TRP A 167 1.25 -8.24 14.79
C TRP A 167 1.60 -8.21 16.26
N ARG A 168 0.79 -7.54 17.06
CA ARG A 168 0.84 -7.60 18.52
C ARG A 168 -0.48 -8.17 19.02
N THR A 169 -0.41 -9.25 19.78
CA THR A 169 -1.59 -9.77 20.46
C THR A 169 -2.13 -8.68 21.39
N PRO A 170 -3.43 -8.37 21.35
CA PRO A 170 -4.01 -7.48 22.36
C PRO A 170 -3.71 -8.00 23.76
N GLN A 171 -3.16 -7.14 24.61
CA GLN A 171 -2.98 -7.45 26.02
C GLN A 171 -4.31 -7.34 26.77
#